data_6d397fc90e6e84e6559d98f6d637e585
#
_entry.id   6d397fc90e6e84e6559d98f6d637e585
#
_cell.length_a   1.000
_cell.length_b   1.000
_cell.length_c   1.000
_cell.angle_alpha   90.00
_cell.angle_beta   90.00
_cell.angle_gamma   90.00
#
_symmetry.space_group_name_H-M   'P 1'
#
loop_
_entity.id
_entity.type
_entity.pdbx_description
1 polymer ?
#
loop_
_entity_poly.entity_id
_entity_poly.type
_entity_poly.pdbx_seq_one_letter_code
_entity_poly.pdbx_strand_id
1 'polypeptide(L)'
;MKRAEGTPNVEPIVCLNPVRGTWRVRLAITETEDGAEWMEEDFDHRPTADEIKALFVGLVNERVQQSILTGFTYGDKPVWLSEENQLNFRSAPTVPVRFKLGENPDGTPVYHTFTTQKELTAFNKAVADHIAACLNEGWNEKDAFDVEPYLRE
;
A
#
# COMPACT_ATOMS: atom_id res chain seq x y z
N MET A 1 -0.92 14.11 -3.18
CA MET A 1 0.26 13.88 -2.33
C MET A 1 1.43 13.42 -3.19
N LYS A 2 2.61 13.91 -2.91
CA LYS A 2 3.80 13.57 -3.68
C LYS A 2 4.95 13.12 -2.78
N ARG A 3 5.86 12.31 -3.33
CA ARG A 3 7.08 11.90 -2.64
C ARG A 3 8.10 13.03 -2.69
N ALA A 4 8.82 13.21 -1.58
CA ALA A 4 9.91 14.16 -1.48
C ALA A 4 11.04 13.59 -0.63
N GLU A 5 12.21 14.19 -0.72
CA GLU A 5 13.38 13.82 0.08
C GLU A 5 14.17 15.07 0.47
N GLY A 6 14.93 14.97 1.53
CA GLY A 6 15.71 16.08 2.05
C GLY A 6 16.57 15.69 3.24
N THR A 7 16.87 16.68 4.08
CA THR A 7 17.71 16.48 5.26
C THR A 7 17.01 15.68 6.36
N PRO A 8 17.76 14.99 7.23
CA PRO A 8 17.14 14.29 8.38
C PRO A 8 16.55 15.29 9.37
N ASN A 9 15.71 14.76 10.28
CA ASN A 9 15.02 15.56 11.31
C ASN A 9 14.09 16.64 10.76
N VAL A 10 13.41 16.33 9.65
CA VAL A 10 12.45 17.23 9.04
C VAL A 10 11.20 17.37 9.91
N GLU A 11 10.66 18.57 9.98
CA GLU A 11 9.42 18.82 10.72
C GLU A 11 8.22 18.20 9.99
N PRO A 12 7.27 17.55 10.73
CA PRO A 12 6.11 16.93 10.11
C PRO A 12 5.12 17.93 9.51
N ILE A 13 5.08 19.15 10.02
CA ILE A 13 4.23 20.21 9.49
C ILE A 13 5.01 21.53 9.49
N VAL A 14 4.84 22.31 8.43
CA VAL A 14 5.51 23.59 8.28
C VAL A 14 4.62 24.61 7.58
N CYS A 15 4.68 25.86 8.04
CA CYS A 15 4.04 26.99 7.36
C CYS A 15 4.95 27.42 6.21
N LEU A 16 4.47 27.30 4.99
CA LEU A 16 5.23 27.71 3.80
C LEU A 16 5.20 29.20 3.57
N ASN A 17 4.04 29.81 3.79
CA ASN A 17 3.84 31.25 3.60
C ASN A 17 2.80 31.77 4.60
N PRO A 18 3.25 32.47 5.65
CA PRO A 18 2.30 32.96 6.68
C PRO A 18 1.32 34.01 6.18
N VAL A 19 1.69 34.76 5.12
CA VAL A 19 0.78 35.77 4.55
C VAL A 19 -0.37 35.13 3.78
N ARG A 20 -0.08 34.07 3.02
CA ARG A 20 -1.07 33.33 2.26
C ARG A 20 -1.75 32.23 3.08
N GLY A 21 -1.20 31.88 4.24
CA GLY A 21 -1.70 30.80 5.08
C GLY A 21 -1.52 29.43 4.47
N THR A 22 -0.45 29.21 3.71
CA THR A 22 -0.17 27.91 3.09
C THR A 22 0.71 27.04 3.99
N TRP A 23 0.38 25.76 4.05
CA TRP A 23 1.03 24.79 4.94
C TRP A 23 1.39 23.53 4.20
N ARG A 24 2.39 22.83 4.71
CA ARG A 24 2.80 21.52 4.19
C ARG A 24 2.81 20.48 5.30
N VAL A 25 2.18 19.35 5.04
CA VAL A 25 2.17 18.18 5.92
C VAL A 25 3.08 17.12 5.29
N ARG A 26 3.93 16.50 6.10
CA ARG A 26 4.80 15.40 5.71
C ARG A 26 4.43 14.15 6.48
N LEU A 27 4.21 13.06 5.74
CA LEU A 27 3.77 11.77 6.29
C LEU A 27 4.76 10.68 5.88
N ALA A 28 4.77 9.58 6.64
CA ALA A 28 5.64 8.44 6.37
C ALA A 28 7.11 8.84 6.27
N ILE A 29 7.55 9.71 7.18
CA ILE A 29 8.92 10.19 7.24
C ILE A 29 9.84 9.03 7.62
N THR A 30 10.79 8.70 6.72
CA THR A 30 11.73 7.60 6.91
C THR A 30 13.15 8.13 6.73
N GLU A 31 14.02 7.86 7.70
CA GLU A 31 15.43 8.22 7.59
C GLU A 31 16.14 7.30 6.61
N THR A 32 17.01 7.88 5.77
CA THR A 32 17.87 7.19 4.81
C THR A 32 19.32 7.45 5.15
N GLU A 33 20.27 6.80 4.46
CA GLU A 33 21.69 7.00 4.69
C GLU A 33 22.11 8.46 4.53
N ASP A 34 21.51 9.18 3.56
CA ASP A 34 21.88 10.54 3.19
C ASP A 34 20.89 11.61 3.67
N GLY A 35 19.81 11.22 4.38
CA GLY A 35 18.81 12.20 4.80
C GLY A 35 17.51 11.54 5.23
N ALA A 36 16.41 11.99 4.64
CA ALA A 36 15.08 11.42 4.89
C ALA A 36 14.22 11.51 3.63
N GLU A 37 13.22 10.65 3.56
CA GLU A 37 12.19 10.70 2.52
C GLU A 37 10.80 10.64 3.16
N TRP A 38 9.82 11.22 2.47
CA TRP A 38 8.45 11.30 2.98
C TRP A 38 7.46 11.54 1.84
N MET A 39 6.18 11.45 2.19
CA MET A 39 5.08 11.93 1.33
C MET A 39 4.61 13.28 1.85
N GLU A 40 4.27 14.21 0.96
CA GLU A 40 3.83 15.54 1.37
C GLU A 40 2.59 16.02 0.63
N GLU A 41 1.82 16.85 1.32
CA GLU A 41 0.63 17.50 0.81
C GLU A 41 0.59 18.95 1.28
N ASP A 42 0.26 19.86 0.37
CA ASP A 42 0.15 21.27 0.66
C ASP A 42 -1.32 21.69 0.84
N PHE A 43 -1.55 22.60 1.77
CA PHE A 43 -2.87 23.12 2.10
C PHE A 43 -2.86 24.64 1.99
N ASP A 44 -4.01 25.23 1.61
CA ASP A 44 -4.23 26.67 1.61
C ASP A 44 -4.67 27.23 2.97
N HIS A 45 -4.61 26.39 4.00
CA HIS A 45 -4.92 26.71 5.39
C HIS A 45 -4.11 25.78 6.30
N ARG A 46 -4.08 26.09 7.59
CA ARG A 46 -3.49 25.12 8.54
C ARG A 46 -4.43 23.91 8.65
N PRO A 47 -3.99 22.70 8.28
CA PRO A 47 -4.85 21.53 8.30
C PRO A 47 -5.24 21.13 9.73
N THR A 48 -6.48 20.65 9.86
CA THR A 48 -7.00 20.11 11.11
C THR A 48 -6.46 18.71 11.38
N ALA A 49 -6.61 18.25 12.63
CA ALA A 49 -6.27 16.88 13.00
C ALA A 49 -7.00 15.85 12.12
N ASP A 50 -8.29 16.08 11.85
CA ASP A 50 -9.09 15.18 11.01
C ASP A 50 -8.61 15.14 9.57
N GLU A 51 -8.21 16.27 9.01
CA GLU A 51 -7.66 16.35 7.66
C GLU A 51 -6.33 15.57 7.57
N ILE A 52 -5.47 15.69 8.57
CA ILE A 52 -4.19 14.97 8.61
C ILE A 52 -4.40 13.46 8.76
N LYS A 53 -5.32 13.07 9.64
CA LYS A 53 -5.70 11.65 9.79
C LYS A 53 -6.24 11.06 8.49
N ALA A 54 -7.10 11.81 7.79
CA ALA A 54 -7.65 11.37 6.52
C ALA A 54 -6.57 11.16 5.46
N LEU A 55 -5.57 12.05 5.39
CA LEU A 55 -4.42 11.88 4.50
C LEU A 55 -3.65 10.60 4.83
N PHE A 56 -3.38 10.35 6.10
CA PHE A 56 -2.64 9.16 6.53
C PHE A 56 -3.41 7.89 6.19
N VAL A 57 -4.71 7.86 6.47
CA VAL A 57 -5.57 6.72 6.13
C VAL A 57 -5.56 6.46 4.62
N GLY A 58 -5.66 7.50 3.80
CA GLY A 58 -5.57 7.36 2.34
C GLY A 58 -4.25 6.79 1.88
N LEU A 59 -3.14 7.23 2.47
CA LEU A 59 -1.80 6.73 2.16
C LEU A 59 -1.66 5.25 2.51
N VAL A 60 -2.13 4.85 3.69
CA VAL A 60 -2.10 3.44 4.13
C VAL A 60 -2.98 2.58 3.23
N ASN A 61 -4.19 3.03 2.90
CA ASN A 61 -5.10 2.30 2.01
C ASN A 61 -4.49 2.05 0.64
N GLU A 62 -3.86 3.06 0.05
CA GLU A 62 -3.21 2.94 -1.24
C GLU A 62 -2.09 1.91 -1.21
N ARG A 63 -1.25 1.95 -0.18
CA ARG A 63 -0.16 1.00 0.00
C ARG A 63 -0.66 -0.42 0.24
N VAL A 64 -1.71 -0.60 1.04
CA VAL A 64 -2.34 -1.90 1.28
C VAL A 64 -2.88 -2.49 -0.02
N GLN A 65 -3.60 -1.71 -0.81
CA GLN A 65 -4.13 -2.16 -2.09
C GLN A 65 -3.01 -2.57 -3.05
N GLN A 66 -1.93 -1.80 -3.10
CA GLN A 66 -0.78 -2.12 -3.95
C GLN A 66 -0.09 -3.40 -3.47
N SER A 67 0.06 -3.59 -2.16
CA SER A 67 0.66 -4.80 -1.58
C SER A 67 -0.19 -6.04 -1.87
N ILE A 68 -1.51 -5.91 -1.81
CA ILE A 68 -2.43 -7.01 -2.19
C ILE A 68 -2.27 -7.31 -3.68
N LEU A 69 -2.32 -6.28 -4.53
CA LEU A 69 -2.32 -6.45 -5.99
C LEU A 69 -1.04 -7.11 -6.49
N THR A 70 0.13 -6.66 -6.03
CA THR A 70 1.42 -7.04 -6.62
C THR A 70 2.41 -7.68 -5.64
N GLY A 71 2.06 -7.82 -4.37
CA GLY A 71 2.98 -8.32 -3.33
C GLY A 71 2.99 -9.82 -3.14
N PHE A 72 2.16 -10.58 -3.85
CA PHE A 72 2.06 -12.02 -3.70
C PHE A 72 2.80 -12.75 -4.82
N THR A 73 3.52 -13.80 -4.45
CA THR A 73 4.16 -14.72 -5.41
C THR A 73 3.76 -16.15 -5.13
N TYR A 74 3.66 -16.96 -6.17
CA TYR A 74 3.47 -18.41 -6.08
C TYR A 74 4.76 -19.09 -6.54
N GLY A 75 5.54 -19.58 -5.57
CA GLY A 75 6.92 -19.94 -5.85
C GLY A 75 7.70 -18.68 -6.25
N ASP A 76 8.28 -18.69 -7.44
CA ASP A 76 8.98 -17.54 -8.02
C ASP A 76 8.11 -16.75 -9.02
N LYS A 77 6.83 -17.13 -9.16
CA LYS A 77 5.93 -16.50 -10.14
C LYS A 77 5.18 -15.32 -9.53
N PRO A 78 5.18 -14.15 -10.19
CA PRO A 78 4.35 -13.03 -9.74
C PRO A 78 2.87 -13.37 -9.91
N VAL A 79 2.07 -13.03 -8.91
CA VAL A 79 0.61 -13.23 -8.92
C VAL A 79 -0.06 -11.90 -8.67
N TRP A 80 -0.88 -11.45 -9.61
CA TRP A 80 -1.64 -10.21 -9.47
C TRP A 80 -3.01 -10.53 -8.88
N LEU A 81 -3.29 -9.94 -7.72
CA LEU A 81 -4.54 -10.17 -7.01
C LEU A 81 -5.53 -9.02 -7.23
N SER A 82 -5.84 -8.74 -8.50
CA SER A 82 -7.00 -7.92 -8.86
C SER A 82 -8.28 -8.59 -8.38
N GLU A 83 -9.35 -7.84 -8.23
CA GLU A 83 -10.65 -8.40 -7.84
C GLU A 83 -11.10 -9.49 -8.81
N GLU A 84 -10.89 -9.26 -10.12
CA GLU A 84 -11.20 -10.24 -11.16
C GLU A 84 -10.42 -11.55 -10.97
N ASN A 85 -9.10 -11.45 -10.76
CA ASN A 85 -8.26 -12.62 -10.54
C ASN A 85 -8.64 -13.37 -9.27
N GLN A 86 -8.90 -12.64 -8.18
CA GLN A 86 -9.34 -13.27 -6.93
C GLN A 86 -10.63 -14.06 -7.14
N LEU A 87 -11.58 -13.48 -7.87
CA LEU A 87 -12.85 -14.16 -8.18
C LEU A 87 -12.61 -15.40 -9.05
N ASN A 88 -11.81 -15.27 -10.10
CA ASN A 88 -11.49 -16.38 -11.01
C ASN A 88 -10.83 -17.55 -10.27
N PHE A 89 -9.88 -17.27 -9.40
CA PHE A 89 -9.17 -18.32 -8.64
C PHE A 89 -10.12 -19.09 -7.71
N ARG A 90 -11.05 -18.38 -7.06
CA ARG A 90 -12.02 -19.01 -6.13
C ARG A 90 -13.14 -19.73 -6.85
N SER A 91 -13.46 -19.31 -8.08
CA SER A 91 -14.62 -19.81 -8.82
C SER A 91 -14.25 -20.90 -9.82
N ALA A 92 -13.02 -21.42 -9.79
CA ALA A 92 -12.59 -22.47 -10.71
C ALA A 92 -13.49 -23.71 -10.58
N PRO A 93 -14.10 -24.15 -11.66
CA PRO A 93 -15.11 -25.23 -11.59
C PRO A 93 -14.49 -26.62 -11.36
N THR A 94 -13.40 -26.92 -12.03
CA THR A 94 -12.73 -28.23 -11.97
C THR A 94 -11.27 -28.11 -12.31
N VAL A 95 -10.45 -29.06 -11.81
CA VAL A 95 -9.07 -29.24 -12.23
C VAL A 95 -8.99 -30.34 -13.31
N PRO A 96 -8.02 -30.27 -14.24
CA PRO A 96 -6.97 -29.26 -14.34
C PRO A 96 -7.52 -27.94 -14.85
N VAL A 97 -6.95 -26.85 -14.33
CA VAL A 97 -7.31 -25.48 -14.75
C VAL A 97 -6.08 -24.63 -14.90
N ARG A 98 -6.01 -23.86 -15.98
CA ARG A 98 -4.92 -22.94 -16.27
C ARG A 98 -5.36 -21.52 -15.96
N PHE A 99 -4.53 -20.79 -15.18
CA PHE A 99 -4.74 -19.37 -14.92
C PHE A 99 -3.57 -18.54 -15.43
N LYS A 100 -3.87 -17.32 -15.89
CA LYS A 100 -2.87 -16.27 -16.00
C LYS A 100 -2.74 -15.64 -14.63
N LEU A 101 -1.59 -15.84 -13.98
CA LEU A 101 -1.34 -15.33 -12.62
C LEU A 101 -1.00 -13.84 -12.61
N GLY A 102 -0.25 -13.39 -13.61
CA GLY A 102 0.21 -12.02 -13.72
C GLY A 102 1.09 -11.86 -14.94
N GLU A 103 2.01 -10.90 -14.90
CA GLU A 103 2.97 -10.65 -15.97
C GLU A 103 4.37 -10.48 -15.40
N ASN A 104 5.37 -10.86 -16.20
CA ASN A 104 6.76 -10.57 -15.93
C ASN A 104 7.05 -9.07 -16.16
N PRO A 105 8.20 -8.54 -15.66
CA PRO A 105 8.55 -7.14 -15.89
C PRO A 105 8.61 -6.72 -17.36
N ASP A 106 8.86 -7.68 -18.28
CA ASP A 106 8.89 -7.43 -19.72
C ASP A 106 7.50 -7.47 -20.37
N GLY A 107 6.43 -7.66 -19.59
CA GLY A 107 5.05 -7.71 -20.08
C GLY A 107 4.60 -9.07 -20.55
N THR A 108 5.44 -10.09 -20.51
CA THR A 108 5.02 -11.46 -20.91
C THR A 108 4.11 -12.08 -19.85
N PRO A 109 3.04 -12.79 -20.27
CA PRO A 109 2.12 -13.39 -19.32
C PRO A 109 2.75 -14.56 -18.54
N VAL A 110 2.36 -14.69 -17.28
CA VAL A 110 2.76 -15.79 -16.40
C VAL A 110 1.56 -16.70 -16.20
N TYR A 111 1.69 -17.95 -16.66
CA TYR A 111 0.64 -18.96 -16.55
C TYR A 111 1.03 -20.05 -15.55
N HIS A 112 0.01 -20.64 -14.93
CA HIS A 112 0.18 -21.86 -14.15
C HIS A 112 -1.04 -22.75 -14.33
N THR A 113 -0.80 -24.06 -14.46
CA THR A 113 -1.88 -25.07 -14.53
C THR A 113 -1.93 -25.83 -13.21
N PHE A 114 -3.08 -25.72 -12.53
CA PHE A 114 -3.35 -26.50 -11.32
C PHE A 114 -3.92 -27.85 -11.73
N THR A 115 -3.22 -28.92 -11.40
CA THR A 115 -3.58 -30.27 -11.84
C THR A 115 -4.37 -31.05 -10.79
N THR A 116 -4.28 -30.65 -9.52
CA THR A 116 -4.98 -31.29 -8.42
C THR A 116 -5.79 -30.30 -7.61
N GLN A 117 -6.90 -30.75 -7.06
CA GLN A 117 -7.72 -29.95 -6.17
C GLN A 117 -6.96 -29.52 -4.91
N LYS A 118 -6.08 -30.39 -4.41
CA LYS A 118 -5.23 -30.11 -3.25
C LYS A 118 -4.33 -28.89 -3.51
N GLU A 119 -3.69 -28.84 -4.66
CA GLU A 119 -2.82 -27.69 -5.05
C GLU A 119 -3.64 -26.41 -5.16
N LEU A 120 -4.79 -26.45 -5.83
CA LEU A 120 -5.64 -25.27 -6.01
C LEU A 120 -6.19 -24.76 -4.67
N THR A 121 -6.60 -25.66 -3.79
CA THR A 121 -7.06 -25.30 -2.44
C THR A 121 -5.95 -24.63 -1.62
N ALA A 122 -4.75 -25.19 -1.66
CA ALA A 122 -3.59 -24.62 -0.96
C ALA A 122 -3.22 -23.25 -1.52
N PHE A 123 -3.28 -23.07 -2.84
CA PHE A 123 -3.05 -21.78 -3.48
C PHE A 123 -4.08 -20.73 -3.02
N ASN A 124 -5.37 -21.07 -3.05
CA ASN A 124 -6.42 -20.16 -2.61
C ASN A 124 -6.29 -19.80 -1.12
N LYS A 125 -5.85 -20.74 -0.29
CA LYS A 125 -5.56 -20.43 1.11
C LYS A 125 -4.41 -19.44 1.25
N ALA A 126 -3.33 -19.64 0.50
CA ALA A 126 -2.18 -18.73 0.53
C ALA A 126 -2.57 -17.32 0.06
N VAL A 127 -3.42 -17.20 -0.97
CA VAL A 127 -3.97 -15.93 -1.43
C VAL A 127 -4.76 -15.24 -0.30
N ALA A 128 -5.67 -15.97 0.34
CA ALA A 128 -6.47 -15.44 1.44
C ALA A 128 -5.60 -14.99 2.63
N ASP A 129 -4.59 -15.76 2.98
CA ASP A 129 -3.65 -15.43 4.06
C ASP A 129 -2.86 -14.17 3.74
N HIS A 130 -2.41 -14.00 2.50
CA HIS A 130 -1.70 -12.80 2.07
C HIS A 130 -2.58 -11.56 2.17
N ILE A 131 -3.81 -11.63 1.69
CA ILE A 131 -4.75 -10.51 1.75
C ILE A 131 -5.02 -10.14 3.20
N ALA A 132 -5.29 -11.12 4.06
CA ALA A 132 -5.53 -10.89 5.48
C ALA A 132 -4.33 -10.23 6.16
N ALA A 133 -3.12 -10.66 5.86
CA ALA A 133 -1.90 -10.07 6.41
C ALA A 133 -1.73 -8.61 5.99
N CYS A 134 -1.98 -8.28 4.71
CA CYS A 134 -1.92 -6.90 4.22
C CYS A 134 -2.95 -6.01 4.92
N LEU A 135 -4.18 -6.49 5.07
CA LEU A 135 -5.25 -5.74 5.74
C LEU A 135 -4.93 -5.49 7.22
N ASN A 136 -4.48 -6.52 7.93
CA ASN A 136 -4.12 -6.40 9.35
C ASN A 136 -2.98 -5.43 9.57
N GLU A 137 -1.95 -5.47 8.74
CA GLU A 137 -0.83 -4.53 8.80
C GLU A 137 -1.32 -3.09 8.61
N GLY A 138 -2.21 -2.85 7.64
CA GLY A 138 -2.79 -1.54 7.40
C GLY A 138 -3.62 -1.04 8.58
N TRP A 139 -4.46 -1.89 9.16
CA TRP A 139 -5.26 -1.55 10.35
C TRP A 139 -4.37 -1.19 11.54
N ASN A 140 -3.32 -1.97 11.78
CA ASN A 140 -2.37 -1.70 12.86
C ASN A 140 -1.67 -0.35 12.68
N GLU A 141 -1.26 0.00 11.47
CA GLU A 141 -0.64 1.28 11.17
C GLU A 141 -1.59 2.45 11.41
N LYS A 142 -2.86 2.31 10.97
CA LYS A 142 -3.88 3.35 11.18
C LYS A 142 -4.15 3.55 12.68
N ASP A 143 -4.24 2.46 13.43
CA ASP A 143 -4.49 2.53 14.87
C ASP A 143 -3.31 3.13 15.63
N ALA A 144 -2.10 2.95 15.15
CA ALA A 144 -0.88 3.45 15.79
C ALA A 144 -0.54 4.90 15.41
N PHE A 145 -1.25 5.50 14.46
CA PHE A 145 -0.94 6.85 13.99
C PHE A 145 -1.16 7.88 15.09
N ASP A 146 -0.11 8.66 15.37
CA ASP A 146 -0.14 9.74 16.34
C ASP A 146 -0.15 11.10 15.62
N VAL A 147 -1.26 11.83 15.75
CA VAL A 147 -1.43 13.13 15.12
C VAL A 147 -0.79 14.29 15.94
N GLU A 148 -0.45 14.04 17.19
CA GLU A 148 0.08 15.08 18.11
C GLU A 148 1.26 15.89 17.55
N PRO A 149 2.26 15.30 16.89
CA PRO A 149 3.38 16.07 16.31
C PRO A 149 2.94 17.12 15.29
N TYR A 150 1.78 16.94 14.67
CA TYR A 150 1.23 17.86 13.66
C TYR A 150 0.44 19.02 14.28
N LEU A 151 0.10 18.92 15.57
CA LEU A 151 -0.73 19.90 16.27
C LEU A 151 0.09 20.88 17.11
N ARG A 152 1.38 20.62 17.26
CA ARG A 152 2.29 21.48 18.05
C ARG A 152 2.54 22.80 17.34
N GLU A 153 2.65 23.86 18.14
CA GLU A 153 3.02 25.21 17.67
C GLU A 153 4.53 25.38 17.58
#